data_c41c692b6d6928a3c982be21bf49e0fa
#
_entry.id   c41c692b6d6928a3c982be21bf49e0fa
#
_cell.length_a   1.000
_cell.length_b   1.000
_cell.length_c   1.000
_cell.angle_alpha   90.00
_cell.angle_beta   90.00
_cell.angle_gamma   90.00
#
_symmetry.space_group_name_H-M   'P 1'
#
loop_
_entity.id
_entity.type
_entity.pdbx_description
1 polymer ?
#
loop_
_entity_poly.entity_id
_entity_poly.type
_entity_poly.pdbx_seq_one_letter_code
_entity_poly.pdbx_strand_id
1 'polypeptide(L)'
;MGTLALQHQAPKIYSLISSLARMMRYNMNTNETLVPLKQEIDHIKSYLELQMQRFEDELDVTFQVTEQTLTIQIPKMILQPLVENYFKHGFDPREKKGKLLIAGTITDDHQLTLVVEDNGRGIDPEQLIILQKQLSLHPDNIGEASESIGLINVKLRLQLYFQGASMKLEPCYPSGVRVTLVIPIAQQISS
;
A
#
# COMPACT_ATOMS: atom_id res chain seq x y z
N MET A 1 4.48 26.68 -10.47
CA MET A 1 3.32 26.01 -11.11
C MET A 1 2.05 26.14 -10.27
N GLY A 2 2.03 25.79 -8.98
CA GLY A 2 0.84 25.91 -8.14
C GLY A 2 0.27 27.33 -8.06
N THR A 3 1.10 28.35 -7.96
CA THR A 3 0.69 29.78 -7.92
C THR A 3 -0.06 30.21 -9.19
N LEU A 4 0.40 29.73 -10.37
CA LEU A 4 -0.25 30.00 -11.65
C LEU A 4 -1.65 29.33 -11.74
N ALA A 5 -1.80 28.13 -11.19
CA ALA A 5 -3.09 27.43 -11.14
C ALA A 5 -4.11 28.18 -10.28
N LEU A 6 -3.68 28.80 -9.17
CA LEU A 6 -4.54 29.66 -8.33
C LEU A 6 -4.94 30.93 -9.05
N GLN A 7 -4.02 31.60 -9.77
CA GLN A 7 -4.31 32.81 -10.53
C GLN A 7 -5.33 32.60 -11.65
N HIS A 8 -5.34 31.41 -12.25
CA HIS A 8 -6.28 31.05 -13.31
C HIS A 8 -7.53 30.31 -12.79
N GLN A 9 -7.82 30.39 -11.47
CA GLN A 9 -8.99 29.77 -10.82
C GLN A 9 -9.12 28.26 -11.12
N ALA A 10 -8.01 27.55 -11.22
CA ALA A 10 -7.97 26.11 -11.48
C ALA A 10 -7.61 25.31 -10.20
N PRO A 11 -8.51 25.24 -9.18
CA PRO A 11 -8.21 24.60 -7.89
C PRO A 11 -7.87 23.12 -8.04
N LYS A 12 -8.44 22.44 -9.04
CA LYS A 12 -8.15 21.04 -9.37
C LYS A 12 -6.68 20.85 -9.77
N ILE A 13 -6.15 21.74 -10.62
CA ILE A 13 -4.74 21.69 -11.04
C ILE A 13 -3.81 21.97 -9.84
N TYR A 14 -4.18 22.91 -8.99
CA TYR A 14 -3.41 23.20 -7.78
C TYR A 14 -3.35 21.99 -6.83
N SER A 15 -4.48 21.32 -6.58
CA SER A 15 -4.55 20.10 -5.76
C SER A 15 -3.63 19.02 -6.32
N LEU A 16 -3.70 18.73 -7.63
CA LEU A 16 -2.85 17.73 -8.29
C LEU A 16 -1.35 18.03 -8.20
N ILE A 17 -0.96 19.30 -8.44
CA ILE A 17 0.43 19.71 -8.29
C ILE A 17 0.89 19.55 -6.84
N SER A 18 0.03 19.87 -5.88
CA SER A 18 0.32 19.73 -4.46
C SER A 18 0.49 18.25 -4.04
N SER A 19 -0.36 17.37 -4.55
CA SER A 19 -0.27 15.92 -4.30
C SER A 19 0.99 15.32 -4.92
N LEU A 20 1.32 15.71 -6.16
CA LEU A 20 2.57 15.31 -6.81
C LEU A 20 3.80 15.80 -6.01
N ALA A 21 3.79 17.04 -5.56
CA ALA A 21 4.89 17.60 -4.75
C ALA A 21 5.04 16.86 -3.40
N ARG A 22 3.94 16.46 -2.74
CA ARG A 22 3.99 15.65 -1.52
C ARG A 22 4.61 14.28 -1.79
N MET A 23 4.17 13.60 -2.86
CA MET A 23 4.72 12.31 -3.25
C MET A 23 6.22 12.38 -3.56
N MET A 24 6.64 13.39 -4.33
CA MET A 24 8.07 13.58 -4.63
C MET A 24 8.90 13.81 -3.37
N ARG A 25 8.46 14.67 -2.45
CA ARG A 25 9.17 14.89 -1.18
C ARG A 25 9.27 13.62 -0.35
N TYR A 26 8.21 12.84 -0.28
CA TYR A 26 8.23 11.56 0.43
C TYR A 26 9.25 10.61 -0.17
N ASN A 27 9.28 10.46 -1.49
CA ASN A 27 10.20 9.55 -2.18
C ASN A 27 11.67 10.01 -2.08
N MET A 28 11.91 11.32 -2.10
CA MET A 28 13.28 11.89 -2.06
C MET A 28 13.90 11.88 -0.65
N ASN A 29 13.09 11.77 0.40
CA ASN A 29 13.62 11.63 1.76
C ASN A 29 14.14 10.20 1.98
N THR A 30 15.42 9.97 1.67
CA THR A 30 16.09 8.67 1.77
C THR A 30 16.69 8.39 3.14
N ASN A 31 16.72 9.38 4.04
CA ASN A 31 17.37 9.26 5.35
C ASN A 31 16.50 8.49 6.37
N GLU A 32 15.20 8.45 6.17
CA GLU A 32 14.27 7.76 7.07
C GLU A 32 13.93 6.39 6.51
N THR A 33 14.27 5.35 7.24
CA THR A 33 13.97 3.96 6.90
C THR A 33 12.70 3.44 7.57
N LEU A 34 12.40 3.96 8.77
CA LEU A 34 11.14 3.77 9.48
C LEU A 34 10.40 5.10 9.55
N VAL A 35 9.10 5.05 9.36
CA VAL A 35 8.21 6.23 9.38
C VAL A 35 6.93 5.90 10.14
N PRO A 36 6.27 6.87 10.78
CA PRO A 36 4.93 6.66 11.32
C PRO A 36 3.97 6.18 10.23
N LEU A 37 3.09 5.22 10.54
CA LEU A 37 2.06 4.73 9.61
C LEU A 37 1.27 5.88 8.99
N LYS A 38 1.05 6.96 9.74
CA LYS A 38 0.41 8.18 9.23
C LYS A 38 1.06 8.70 7.95
N GLN A 39 2.40 8.69 7.86
CA GLN A 39 3.11 9.17 6.67
C GLN A 39 2.87 8.28 5.45
N GLU A 40 2.84 6.94 5.62
CA GLU A 40 2.48 6.01 4.54
C GLU A 40 1.03 6.24 4.09
N ILE A 41 0.09 6.40 5.02
CA ILE A 41 -1.32 6.69 4.70
C ILE A 41 -1.47 8.02 3.96
N ASP A 42 -0.80 9.09 4.42
CA ASP A 42 -0.86 10.40 3.76
C ASP A 42 -0.23 10.34 2.35
N HIS A 43 0.83 9.54 2.18
CA HIS A 43 1.44 9.28 0.88
C HIS A 43 0.48 8.54 -0.07
N ILE A 44 -0.17 7.46 0.41
CA ILE A 44 -1.18 6.72 -0.36
C ILE A 44 -2.37 7.61 -0.74
N LYS A 45 -2.86 8.45 0.18
CA LYS A 45 -3.93 9.41 -0.13
C LYS A 45 -3.54 10.35 -1.27
N SER A 46 -2.29 10.85 -1.26
CA SER A 46 -1.78 11.70 -2.34
C SER A 46 -1.66 10.96 -3.68
N TYR A 47 -1.24 9.70 -3.66
CA TYR A 47 -1.20 8.84 -4.84
C TYR A 47 -2.62 8.58 -5.40
N LEU A 48 -3.55 8.20 -4.52
CA LEU A 48 -4.94 7.93 -4.90
C LEU A 48 -5.65 9.16 -5.44
N GLU A 49 -5.38 10.36 -4.90
CA GLU A 49 -5.92 11.62 -5.42
C GLU A 49 -5.53 11.81 -6.91
N LEU A 50 -4.30 11.47 -7.29
CA LEU A 50 -3.88 11.49 -8.70
C LEU A 50 -4.58 10.42 -9.53
N GLN A 51 -4.74 9.20 -9.03
CA GLN A 51 -5.44 8.13 -9.74
C GLN A 51 -6.93 8.45 -9.92
N MET A 52 -7.60 8.96 -8.89
CA MET A 52 -9.02 9.34 -8.95
C MET A 52 -9.31 10.42 -9.99
N GLN A 53 -8.34 11.30 -10.32
CA GLN A 53 -8.49 12.24 -11.43
C GLN A 53 -8.56 11.54 -12.80
N ARG A 54 -7.97 10.37 -12.90
CA ARG A 54 -7.97 9.56 -14.13
C ARG A 54 -9.22 8.70 -14.25
N PHE A 55 -9.74 8.22 -13.12
CA PHE A 55 -10.81 7.23 -13.08
C PHE A 55 -12.13 7.77 -12.51
N GLU A 56 -12.16 9.05 -12.08
CA GLU A 56 -13.33 9.78 -11.58
C GLU A 56 -14.18 8.94 -10.61
N ASP A 57 -15.47 8.71 -10.93
CA ASP A 57 -16.41 7.98 -10.07
C ASP A 57 -16.28 6.44 -10.15
N GLU A 58 -15.30 5.94 -10.92
CA GLU A 58 -15.12 4.50 -11.13
C GLU A 58 -14.32 3.81 -10.02
N LEU A 59 -13.90 4.55 -8.98
CA LEU A 59 -13.11 4.02 -7.88
C LEU A 59 -13.62 4.49 -6.51
N ASP A 60 -13.98 3.55 -5.65
CA ASP A 60 -14.28 3.78 -4.24
C ASP A 60 -13.07 3.36 -3.37
N VAL A 61 -12.57 4.28 -2.55
CA VAL A 61 -11.49 4.00 -1.61
C VAL A 61 -11.95 4.18 -0.18
N THR A 62 -11.72 3.19 0.65
CA THR A 62 -12.09 3.21 2.07
C THR A 62 -10.84 3.06 2.94
N PHE A 63 -10.67 3.96 3.92
CA PHE A 63 -9.66 3.87 4.95
C PHE A 63 -10.29 3.52 6.29
N GLN A 64 -9.90 2.39 6.87
CA GLN A 64 -10.31 1.90 8.19
C GLN A 64 -9.07 1.75 9.08
N VAL A 65 -8.42 2.86 9.37
CA VAL A 65 -7.18 2.91 10.15
C VAL A 65 -7.48 3.54 11.49
N THR A 66 -7.25 2.83 12.58
CA THR A 66 -7.48 3.34 13.93
C THR A 66 -6.41 4.37 14.30
N GLU A 67 -6.81 5.38 15.08
CA GLU A 67 -5.91 6.49 15.47
C GLU A 67 -4.64 6.01 16.18
N GLN A 68 -4.78 4.98 17.01
CA GLN A 68 -3.69 4.37 17.76
C GLN A 68 -2.61 3.76 16.86
N THR A 69 -2.95 3.34 15.64
CA THR A 69 -1.98 2.77 14.69
C THR A 69 -1.14 3.81 13.98
N LEU A 70 -1.62 5.05 13.90
CA LEU A 70 -1.01 6.10 13.07
C LEU A 70 0.40 6.51 13.52
N THR A 71 0.73 6.32 14.79
CA THR A 71 2.04 6.67 15.37
C THR A 71 3.05 5.53 15.30
N ILE A 72 2.58 4.30 15.00
CA ILE A 72 3.46 3.12 14.92
C ILE A 72 4.48 3.30 13.79
N GLN A 73 5.75 3.04 14.14
CA GLN A 73 6.84 3.08 13.18
C GLN A 73 6.82 1.83 12.31
N ILE A 74 6.81 2.01 11.01
CA ILE A 74 6.82 0.91 10.02
C ILE A 74 7.87 1.20 8.93
N PRO A 75 8.35 0.20 8.20
CA PRO A 75 9.26 0.45 7.11
C PRO A 75 8.60 1.31 6.04
N LYS A 76 9.37 2.28 5.54
CA LYS A 76 8.92 3.17 4.48
C LYS A 76 8.61 2.40 3.19
N MET A 77 7.63 2.84 2.43
CA MET A 77 7.25 2.28 1.11
C MET A 77 6.78 0.82 1.17
N ILE A 78 5.97 0.46 2.19
CA ILE A 78 5.37 -0.89 2.27
C ILE A 78 3.93 -0.92 1.75
N LEU A 79 3.17 0.16 1.89
CA LEU A 79 1.78 0.22 1.41
C LEU A 79 1.68 0.55 -0.08
N GLN A 80 2.53 1.45 -0.59
CA GLN A 80 2.43 1.91 -1.97
C GLN A 80 2.52 0.77 -3.00
N PRO A 81 3.47 -0.20 -2.93
CA PRO A 81 3.52 -1.30 -3.89
C PRO A 81 2.26 -2.17 -3.88
N LEU A 82 1.59 -2.31 -2.73
CA LEU A 82 0.34 -3.07 -2.62
C LEU A 82 -0.79 -2.38 -3.37
N VAL A 83 -0.92 -1.07 -3.18
CA VAL A 83 -1.91 -0.24 -3.88
C VAL A 83 -1.61 -0.15 -5.37
N GLU A 84 -0.34 0.00 -5.77
CA GLU A 84 0.06 0.01 -7.18
C GLU A 84 -0.28 -1.30 -7.91
N ASN A 85 -0.13 -2.45 -7.22
CA ASN A 85 -0.47 -3.74 -7.80
C ASN A 85 -1.95 -3.83 -8.19
N TYR A 86 -2.85 -3.25 -7.39
CA TYR A 86 -4.25 -3.16 -7.76
C TYR A 86 -4.46 -2.43 -9.08
N PHE A 87 -3.84 -1.25 -9.27
CA PHE A 87 -3.98 -0.48 -10.52
C PHE A 87 -3.31 -1.15 -11.72
N LYS A 88 -2.23 -1.89 -11.52
CA LYS A 88 -1.49 -2.56 -12.59
C LYS A 88 -2.16 -3.85 -13.06
N HIS A 89 -2.73 -4.61 -12.12
CA HIS A 89 -3.13 -6.00 -12.38
C HIS A 89 -4.60 -6.26 -12.08
N GLY A 90 -5.22 -5.53 -11.17
CA GLY A 90 -6.57 -5.80 -10.66
C GLY A 90 -7.65 -4.90 -11.24
N PHE A 91 -7.35 -3.63 -11.48
CA PHE A 91 -8.36 -2.62 -11.79
C PHE A 91 -8.64 -2.51 -13.29
N ASP A 92 -9.90 -2.71 -13.69
CA ASP A 92 -10.42 -2.34 -15.01
C ASP A 92 -11.76 -1.61 -14.84
N PRO A 93 -11.81 -0.28 -15.07
CA PRO A 93 -13.02 0.50 -14.88
C PRO A 93 -14.17 0.10 -15.82
N ARG A 94 -13.86 -0.56 -16.94
CA ARG A 94 -14.88 -1.02 -17.91
C ARG A 94 -15.62 -2.26 -17.43
N GLU A 95 -15.04 -3.04 -16.53
CA GLU A 95 -15.64 -4.27 -16.03
C GLU A 95 -16.56 -4.00 -14.83
N LYS A 96 -16.11 -3.19 -13.88
CA LYS A 96 -16.86 -2.85 -12.67
C LYS A 96 -16.22 -1.69 -11.92
N LYS A 97 -17.02 -1.03 -11.09
CA LYS A 97 -16.53 -0.01 -10.17
C LYS A 97 -15.48 -0.62 -9.23
N GLY A 98 -14.30 -0.01 -9.21
CA GLY A 98 -13.21 -0.41 -8.36
C GLY A 98 -13.50 -0.14 -6.89
N LYS A 99 -13.06 -1.05 -6.00
CA LYS A 99 -13.10 -0.87 -4.56
C LYS A 99 -11.73 -1.21 -3.98
N LEU A 100 -11.22 -0.32 -3.17
CA LEU A 100 -9.96 -0.50 -2.47
C LEU A 100 -10.16 -0.19 -0.99
N LEU A 101 -9.88 -1.16 -0.13
CA LEU A 101 -9.88 -1.01 1.31
C LEU A 101 -8.44 -0.99 1.83
N ILE A 102 -8.13 -0.01 2.67
CA ILE A 102 -6.88 0.05 3.43
C ILE A 102 -7.26 0.11 4.90
N ALA A 103 -6.91 -0.94 5.65
CA ALA A 103 -7.25 -1.04 7.06
C ALA A 103 -6.00 -1.23 7.92
N GLY A 104 -6.06 -0.74 9.16
CA GLY A 104 -4.98 -0.87 10.13
C GLY A 104 -5.54 -0.96 11.55
N THR A 105 -5.20 -2.05 12.25
CA THR A 105 -5.64 -2.31 13.63
C THR A 105 -4.50 -2.87 14.46
N ILE A 106 -4.55 -2.64 15.79
CA ILE A 106 -3.68 -3.31 16.75
C ILE A 106 -4.48 -4.46 17.36
N THR A 107 -3.89 -5.65 17.38
CA THR A 107 -4.47 -6.83 18.03
C THR A 107 -4.07 -6.90 19.51
N ASP A 108 -4.80 -7.73 20.28
CA ASP A 108 -4.50 -7.94 21.71
C ASP A 108 -3.09 -8.50 21.96
N ASP A 109 -2.51 -9.18 20.97
CA ASP A 109 -1.13 -9.71 21.00
C ASP A 109 -0.05 -8.66 20.68
N HIS A 110 -0.39 -7.37 20.77
CA HIS A 110 0.50 -6.27 20.42
C HIS A 110 1.11 -6.39 19.02
N GLN A 111 0.28 -6.71 18.04
CA GLN A 111 0.64 -6.76 16.63
C GLN A 111 -0.14 -5.70 15.86
N LEU A 112 0.54 -4.98 14.98
CA LEU A 112 -0.10 -4.15 13.98
C LEU A 112 -0.49 -5.05 12.80
N THR A 113 -1.77 -5.11 12.49
CA THR A 113 -2.30 -5.75 11.29
C THR A 113 -2.69 -4.67 10.29
N LEU A 114 -2.04 -4.68 9.12
CA LEU A 114 -2.39 -3.83 7.98
C LEU A 114 -3.00 -4.70 6.88
N VAL A 115 -4.10 -4.25 6.32
CA VAL A 115 -4.81 -4.93 5.23
C VAL A 115 -4.95 -3.98 4.05
N VAL A 116 -4.58 -4.47 2.86
CA VAL A 116 -4.94 -3.86 1.58
C VAL A 116 -5.76 -4.87 0.82
N GLU A 117 -7.01 -4.52 0.52
CA GLU A 117 -7.97 -5.41 -0.14
C GLU A 117 -8.59 -4.69 -1.33
N ASP A 118 -8.72 -5.40 -2.43
CA ASP A 118 -9.36 -4.91 -3.64
C ASP A 118 -10.44 -5.88 -4.14
N ASN A 119 -11.30 -5.38 -5.02
CA ASN A 119 -12.28 -6.17 -5.75
C ASN A 119 -11.90 -6.41 -7.21
N GLY A 120 -10.62 -6.32 -7.56
CA GLY A 120 -10.11 -6.43 -8.92
C GLY A 120 -10.35 -7.80 -9.57
N ARG A 121 -9.60 -8.10 -10.62
CA ARG A 121 -9.68 -9.38 -11.35
C ARG A 121 -9.27 -10.58 -10.50
N GLY A 122 -8.54 -10.33 -9.40
CA GLY A 122 -7.95 -11.37 -8.59
C GLY A 122 -6.63 -11.89 -9.16
N ILE A 123 -6.22 -13.05 -8.67
CA ILE A 123 -5.00 -13.75 -9.11
C ILE A 123 -5.40 -15.16 -9.54
N ASP A 124 -4.88 -15.59 -10.68
CA ASP A 124 -5.05 -16.97 -11.14
C ASP A 124 -4.50 -17.95 -10.08
N PRO A 125 -5.19 -19.08 -9.79
CA PRO A 125 -4.77 -20.03 -8.77
C PRO A 125 -3.35 -20.55 -8.93
N GLU A 126 -2.90 -20.79 -10.16
CA GLU A 126 -1.53 -21.27 -10.43
C GLU A 126 -0.51 -20.17 -10.13
N GLN A 127 -0.79 -18.93 -10.56
CA GLN A 127 0.04 -17.77 -10.23
C GLN A 127 0.07 -17.50 -8.73
N LEU A 128 -1.05 -17.67 -8.02
CA LEU A 128 -1.11 -17.49 -6.58
C LEU A 128 -0.18 -18.47 -5.84
N ILE A 129 -0.17 -19.74 -6.26
CA ILE A 129 0.73 -20.77 -5.70
C ILE A 129 2.20 -20.37 -5.93
N ILE A 130 2.53 -19.92 -7.14
CA ILE A 130 3.89 -19.47 -7.48
C ILE A 130 4.31 -18.28 -6.59
N LEU A 131 3.42 -17.26 -6.46
CA LEU A 131 3.67 -16.09 -5.64
C LEU A 131 3.83 -16.45 -4.16
N GLN A 132 2.97 -17.29 -3.61
CA GLN A 132 3.08 -17.75 -2.23
C GLN A 132 4.38 -18.54 -1.99
N LYS A 133 4.80 -19.36 -2.96
CA LYS A 133 6.08 -20.06 -2.91
C LYS A 133 7.26 -19.08 -2.94
N GLN A 134 7.24 -18.08 -3.83
CA GLN A 134 8.28 -17.04 -3.88
C GLN A 134 8.33 -16.22 -2.59
N LEU A 135 7.18 -15.88 -2.03
CA LEU A 135 7.08 -15.20 -0.74
C LEU A 135 7.56 -16.10 0.43
N SER A 136 7.58 -17.41 0.30
CA SER A 136 8.13 -18.34 1.32
C SER A 136 9.64 -18.58 1.20
N LEU A 137 10.25 -18.23 0.06
CA LEU A 137 11.69 -18.43 -0.16
C LEU A 137 12.54 -17.42 0.62
N HIS A 138 13.80 -17.84 0.90
CA HIS A 138 14.81 -16.93 1.44
C HIS A 138 15.23 -15.91 0.35
N PRO A 139 15.61 -14.68 0.73
CA PRO A 139 15.98 -13.62 -0.22
C PRO A 139 16.98 -14.03 -1.30
N ASP A 140 17.96 -14.83 -0.93
CA ASP A 140 19.06 -15.26 -1.82
C ASP A 140 18.61 -16.19 -2.97
N ASN A 141 17.38 -16.71 -2.91
CA ASN A 141 16.84 -17.67 -3.88
C ASN A 141 15.79 -17.05 -4.83
N ILE A 142 15.65 -15.72 -4.83
CA ILE A 142 14.68 -15.01 -5.65
C ILE A 142 15.35 -14.59 -6.97
N GLY A 143 14.91 -15.17 -8.10
CA GLY A 143 15.42 -14.82 -9.43
C GLY A 143 15.04 -13.38 -9.85
N GLU A 144 15.89 -12.77 -10.70
CA GLU A 144 15.79 -11.34 -11.10
C GLU A 144 14.54 -10.95 -11.91
N ALA A 145 13.79 -11.88 -12.47
CA ALA A 145 12.68 -11.60 -13.39
C ALA A 145 11.34 -12.00 -12.76
N SER A 146 10.75 -11.15 -11.96
CA SER A 146 9.43 -11.44 -11.38
C SER A 146 8.56 -10.19 -11.37
N GLU A 147 7.34 -10.31 -11.91
CA GLU A 147 6.26 -9.33 -11.73
C GLU A 147 5.92 -9.11 -10.24
N SER A 148 6.37 -10.01 -9.37
CA SER A 148 6.19 -10.00 -7.92
C SER A 148 7.27 -9.20 -7.15
N ILE A 149 8.22 -8.53 -7.82
CA ILE A 149 9.31 -7.77 -7.16
C ILE A 149 8.77 -6.79 -6.10
N GLY A 150 7.64 -6.13 -6.36
CA GLY A 150 7.02 -5.22 -5.42
C GLY A 150 6.62 -5.88 -4.10
N LEU A 151 5.93 -7.04 -4.16
CA LEU A 151 5.49 -7.80 -2.98
C LEU A 151 6.67 -8.40 -2.22
N ILE A 152 7.65 -8.92 -2.95
CA ILE A 152 8.87 -9.47 -2.37
C ILE A 152 9.64 -8.38 -1.60
N ASN A 153 9.80 -7.20 -2.20
CA ASN A 153 10.47 -6.07 -1.54
C ASN A 153 9.73 -5.61 -0.27
N VAL A 154 8.40 -5.61 -0.28
CA VAL A 154 7.60 -5.31 0.93
C VAL A 154 7.91 -6.34 2.03
N LYS A 155 7.86 -7.65 1.70
CA LYS A 155 8.17 -8.72 2.65
C LYS A 155 9.58 -8.59 3.22
N LEU A 156 10.59 -8.39 2.34
CA LEU A 156 11.98 -8.26 2.77
C LEU A 156 12.19 -7.06 3.68
N ARG A 157 11.60 -5.91 3.36
CA ARG A 157 11.63 -4.73 4.24
C ARG A 157 11.02 -5.00 5.60
N LEU A 158 9.86 -5.67 5.64
CA LEU A 158 9.23 -6.04 6.91
C LEU A 158 10.15 -6.91 7.75
N GLN A 159 10.70 -7.97 7.18
CA GLN A 159 11.57 -8.91 7.88
C GLN A 159 12.90 -8.30 8.33
N LEU A 160 13.41 -7.30 7.59
CA LEU A 160 14.65 -6.59 7.95
C LEU A 160 14.51 -5.81 9.26
N TYR A 161 13.35 -5.21 9.52
CA TYR A 161 13.13 -4.35 10.68
C TYR A 161 12.34 -5.02 11.78
N PHE A 162 11.54 -6.05 11.47
CA PHE A 162 10.63 -6.68 12.42
C PHE A 162 10.75 -8.20 12.37
N GLN A 163 11.49 -8.75 13.32
CA GLN A 163 11.55 -10.20 13.47
C GLN A 163 10.15 -10.77 13.76
N GLY A 164 9.75 -11.80 13.03
CA GLY A 164 8.40 -12.37 13.12
C GLY A 164 7.32 -11.65 12.31
N ALA A 165 7.65 -10.58 11.60
CA ALA A 165 6.71 -9.98 10.67
C ALA A 165 6.36 -10.95 9.54
N SER A 166 5.09 -10.97 9.17
CA SER A 166 4.58 -11.86 8.12
C SER A 166 3.74 -11.10 7.09
N MET A 167 3.67 -11.67 5.90
CA MET A 167 2.82 -11.20 4.81
C MET A 167 2.03 -12.38 4.25
N LYS A 168 0.71 -12.22 4.12
CA LYS A 168 -0.21 -13.19 3.57
C LYS A 168 -0.91 -12.60 2.36
N LEU A 169 -1.04 -13.41 1.31
CA LEU A 169 -1.74 -13.06 0.08
C LEU A 169 -2.90 -14.05 -0.11
N GLU A 170 -4.12 -13.54 -0.25
CA GLU A 170 -5.35 -14.35 -0.33
C GLU A 170 -6.26 -13.82 -1.42
N PRO A 171 -6.95 -14.71 -2.15
CA PRO A 171 -8.01 -14.30 -3.06
C PRO A 171 -9.25 -13.84 -2.27
N CYS A 172 -9.97 -12.85 -2.80
CA CYS A 172 -11.27 -12.41 -2.29
C CYS A 172 -12.41 -13.01 -3.10
N TYR A 173 -13.57 -13.18 -2.46
CA TYR A 173 -14.80 -13.59 -3.16
C TYR A 173 -15.68 -12.36 -3.42
N PRO A 174 -16.33 -12.24 -4.62
CA PRO A 174 -16.24 -13.11 -5.79
C PRO A 174 -14.96 -12.94 -6.62
N SER A 175 -14.22 -11.89 -6.45
CA SER A 175 -12.92 -11.62 -7.10
C SER A 175 -12.16 -10.54 -6.34
N GLY A 176 -10.85 -10.45 -6.54
CA GLY A 176 -9.98 -9.49 -5.90
C GLY A 176 -8.88 -10.16 -5.11
N VAL A 177 -8.07 -9.35 -4.44
CA VAL A 177 -6.93 -9.78 -3.65
C VAL A 177 -6.93 -9.09 -2.30
N ARG A 178 -6.58 -9.84 -1.27
CA ARG A 178 -6.28 -9.31 0.07
C ARG A 178 -4.82 -9.59 0.40
N VAL A 179 -4.10 -8.54 0.74
CA VAL A 179 -2.76 -8.62 1.32
C VAL A 179 -2.85 -8.22 2.78
N THR A 180 -2.42 -9.10 3.66
CA THR A 180 -2.36 -8.86 5.10
C THR A 180 -0.90 -8.83 5.55
N LEU A 181 -0.49 -7.73 6.20
CA LEU A 181 0.80 -7.59 6.85
C LEU A 181 0.58 -7.66 8.36
N VAL A 182 1.34 -8.52 9.05
CA VAL A 182 1.32 -8.62 10.52
C VAL A 182 2.70 -8.23 11.04
N ILE A 183 2.76 -7.19 11.86
CA ILE A 183 4.00 -6.58 12.34
C ILE A 183 4.00 -6.60 13.86
N PRO A 184 4.93 -7.33 14.51
CA PRO A 184 5.09 -7.28 15.98
C PRO A 184 5.52 -5.88 16.42
N ILE A 185 4.77 -5.27 17.36
CA ILE A 185 5.01 -3.90 17.84
C ILE A 185 5.18 -3.80 19.37
N ALA A 186 5.36 -4.94 20.05
CA ALA A 186 5.45 -4.99 21.51
C ALA A 186 6.51 -4.02 22.09
N GLN A 187 7.62 -3.79 21.38
CA GLN A 187 8.67 -2.84 21.80
C GLN A 187 8.30 -1.37 21.59
N GLN A 188 7.31 -1.06 20.76
CA GLN A 188 6.89 0.32 20.46
C GLN A 188 5.78 0.82 21.37
N ILE A 189 5.04 -0.08 22.03
CA ILE A 189 3.93 0.26 22.93
C ILE A 189 4.42 0.50 24.35
N SER A 190 5.63 0.00 24.69
CA SER A 190 6.21 0.10 26.04
C SER A 190 7.00 1.40 26.27
N SER A 191 7.00 2.32 25.32
CA SER A 191 7.65 3.64 25.37
C SER A 191 6.63 4.76 25.50
#